data_5ebbd68c152af92202aef79bcedf2e33
#
_entry.id   5ebbd68c152af92202aef79bcedf2e33
#
_cell.length_a   1.000
_cell.length_b   1.000
_cell.length_c   1.000
_cell.angle_alpha   90.00
_cell.angle_beta   90.00
_cell.angle_gamma   90.00
#
_symmetry.space_group_name_H-M   'P 1'
#
loop_
_entity.id
_entity.type
_entity.pdbx_description
1 polymer ?
#
loop_
_entity_poly.entity_id
_entity_poly.type
_entity_poly.pdbx_seq_one_letter_code
_entity_poly.pdbx_strand_id
1 'polypeptide(L)'
;VYKRQDARGADVSREGVQRDLLPLIEGTTVSTKHGPIKTDHILFIASGAFHIAKPSDLLPELQGRLPIRVELRALTEEDFVRILTETDNALTLQYTALMGTEKVTVSFTQDGIAALAKIAADVNQAVENIGARRLYTVMERVFEELSFTAPDRAGEEIVVDAAFVDKNLGELVKSTDVSRYVL
;
A
#
# COMPACT_ATOMS: atom_id res chain seq x y z
N VAL A 1 -10.13 12.81 37.09
CA VAL A 1 -8.71 12.43 36.91
C VAL A 1 -8.66 10.98 36.42
N TYR A 2 -8.77 10.77 35.13
CA TYR A 2 -8.50 9.45 34.57
C TYR A 2 -6.99 9.31 34.37
N LYS A 3 -6.35 8.54 35.23
CA LYS A 3 -4.94 8.21 35.12
C LYS A 3 -4.70 7.36 33.86
N ARG A 4 -3.83 7.83 32.98
CA ARG A 4 -3.15 7.06 31.94
C ARG A 4 -2.42 5.87 32.57
N GLN A 5 -3.11 4.76 32.76
CA GLN A 5 -2.49 3.51 33.21
C GLN A 5 -2.27 2.49 32.08
N ASP A 6 -2.82 2.73 30.88
CA ASP A 6 -2.73 1.79 29.76
C ASP A 6 -1.44 1.91 28.91
N ALA A 7 -0.63 2.95 29.12
CA ALA A 7 0.60 3.16 28.33
C ALA A 7 1.76 2.22 28.70
N ARG A 8 1.83 1.76 29.95
CA ARG A 8 3.00 0.97 30.41
C ARG A 8 3.07 -0.46 29.88
N GLY A 9 1.95 -1.13 29.68
CA GLY A 9 1.93 -2.51 29.15
C GLY A 9 2.27 -2.60 27.67
N ALA A 10 1.81 -1.63 26.88
CA ALA A 10 2.09 -1.57 25.44
C ALA A 10 3.55 -1.19 25.14
N ASP A 11 4.15 -0.32 25.95
CA ASP A 11 5.55 0.10 25.78
C ASP A 11 6.53 -1.02 26.11
N VAL A 12 6.30 -1.78 27.19
CA VAL A 12 7.14 -2.94 27.54
C VAL A 12 7.12 -4.01 26.46
N SER A 13 5.97 -4.27 25.84
CA SER A 13 5.84 -5.22 24.72
C SER A 13 6.59 -4.74 23.47
N ARG A 14 6.54 -3.44 23.17
CA ARG A 14 7.25 -2.85 22.03
C ARG A 14 8.76 -2.86 22.20
N GLU A 15 9.25 -2.57 23.40
CA GLU A 15 10.68 -2.69 23.73
C GLU A 15 11.17 -4.13 23.62
N GLY A 16 10.36 -5.12 24.03
CA GLY A 16 10.67 -6.54 23.89
C GLY A 16 10.99 -6.93 22.46
N VAL A 17 10.12 -6.56 21.51
CA VAL A 17 10.33 -6.84 20.08
C VAL A 17 11.61 -6.18 19.56
N GLN A 18 11.88 -4.94 19.96
CA GLN A 18 13.12 -4.25 19.54
C GLN A 18 14.37 -4.95 20.06
N ARG A 19 14.34 -5.44 21.31
CA ARG A 19 15.45 -6.21 21.91
C ARG A 19 15.66 -7.56 21.24
N ASP A 20 14.57 -8.23 20.82
CA ASP A 20 14.65 -9.51 20.12
C ASP A 20 15.23 -9.37 18.70
N LEU A 21 15.09 -8.20 18.07
CA LEU A 21 15.67 -7.91 16.77
C LEU A 21 17.16 -7.56 16.82
N LEU A 22 17.66 -7.05 17.95
CA LEU A 22 19.06 -6.62 18.08
C LEU A 22 20.07 -7.70 17.70
N PRO A 23 20.00 -8.95 18.21
CA PRO A 23 20.96 -9.99 17.85
C PRO A 23 20.98 -10.30 16.35
N LEU A 24 19.81 -10.20 15.68
CA LEU A 24 19.73 -10.42 14.24
C LEU A 24 20.45 -9.33 13.45
N ILE A 25 20.33 -8.09 13.89
CA ILE A 25 20.94 -6.92 13.21
C ILE A 25 22.44 -6.83 13.56
N GLU A 26 22.82 -7.27 14.76
CA GLU A 26 24.22 -7.26 15.23
C GLU A 26 25.08 -8.38 14.62
N GLY A 27 24.44 -9.43 14.15
CA GLY A 27 25.11 -10.61 13.61
C GLY A 27 25.00 -11.82 14.52
N THR A 28 24.26 -12.82 14.08
CA THR A 28 24.10 -14.10 14.80
C THR A 28 23.92 -15.24 13.81
N THR A 29 23.93 -16.47 14.31
CA THR A 29 23.59 -17.64 13.52
C THR A 29 22.16 -18.06 13.79
N VAL A 30 21.30 -18.01 12.80
CA VAL A 30 19.89 -18.41 12.85
C VAL A 30 19.71 -19.77 12.21
N SER A 31 19.07 -20.68 12.92
CA SER A 31 18.66 -21.99 12.36
C SER A 31 17.39 -21.81 11.52
N THR A 32 17.46 -22.21 10.26
CA THR A 32 16.32 -22.18 9.33
C THR A 32 16.03 -23.59 8.81
N LYS A 33 14.89 -23.75 8.15
CA LYS A 33 14.55 -25.02 7.46
C LYS A 33 15.53 -25.41 6.35
N HIS A 34 16.38 -24.49 5.92
CA HIS A 34 17.41 -24.69 4.90
C HIS A 34 18.83 -24.77 5.48
N GLY A 35 18.96 -24.83 6.80
CA GLY A 35 20.24 -24.85 7.51
C GLY A 35 20.52 -23.55 8.27
N PRO A 36 21.67 -23.49 8.96
CA PRO A 36 22.07 -22.31 9.72
C PRO A 36 22.53 -21.18 8.78
N ILE A 37 22.05 -19.97 9.04
CA ILE A 37 22.41 -18.76 8.28
C ILE A 37 23.03 -17.74 9.24
N LYS A 38 24.17 -17.17 8.86
CA LYS A 38 24.80 -16.04 9.57
C LYS A 38 24.21 -14.73 9.05
N THR A 39 23.87 -13.83 9.97
CA THR A 39 23.23 -12.54 9.62
C THR A 39 24.21 -11.38 9.46
N ASP A 40 25.51 -11.60 9.67
CA ASP A 40 26.56 -10.56 9.64
C ASP A 40 26.62 -9.76 8.34
N HIS A 41 26.22 -10.36 7.21
CA HIS A 41 26.30 -9.75 5.88
C HIS A 41 24.94 -9.45 5.27
N ILE A 42 23.87 -9.39 6.10
CA ILE A 42 22.53 -9.07 5.64
C ILE A 42 22.28 -7.57 5.78
N LEU A 43 21.81 -6.93 4.72
CA LEU A 43 21.31 -5.57 4.77
C LEU A 43 19.91 -5.56 5.40
N PHE A 44 19.74 -4.82 6.50
CA PHE A 44 18.45 -4.64 7.15
C PHE A 44 17.85 -3.29 6.74
N ILE A 45 16.64 -3.33 6.22
CA ILE A 45 15.85 -2.15 5.87
C ILE A 45 14.58 -2.19 6.70
N ALA A 46 14.39 -1.19 7.56
CA ALA A 46 13.18 -1.03 8.36
C ALA A 46 12.32 0.09 7.79
N SER A 47 11.02 -0.12 7.76
CA SER A 47 10.05 0.90 7.34
C SER A 47 8.96 1.07 8.39
N GLY A 48 8.46 2.29 8.56
CA GLY A 48 7.39 2.60 9.49
C GLY A 48 6.79 3.97 9.20
N ALA A 49 5.52 4.13 9.54
CA ALA A 49 4.81 5.39 9.30
C ALA A 49 5.09 6.47 10.37
N PHE A 50 5.53 6.08 11.55
CA PHE A 50 5.88 6.97 12.67
C PHE A 50 4.82 8.05 13.02
N HIS A 51 3.54 7.71 12.91
CA HIS A 51 2.44 8.66 13.22
C HIS A 51 2.36 9.01 14.70
N ILE A 52 2.64 8.06 15.59
CA ILE A 52 2.51 8.19 17.07
C ILE A 52 3.87 8.30 17.72
N ALA A 53 4.87 7.60 17.22
CA ALA A 53 6.23 7.56 17.73
C ALA A 53 7.20 8.18 16.72
N LYS A 54 8.36 8.61 17.19
CA LYS A 54 9.44 9.13 16.34
C LYS A 54 10.56 8.10 16.21
N PRO A 55 11.40 8.14 15.18
CA PRO A 55 12.60 7.30 15.11
C PRO A 55 13.52 7.45 16.32
N SER A 56 13.49 8.61 17.00
CA SER A 56 14.23 8.86 18.25
C SER A 56 13.67 8.11 19.48
N ASP A 57 12.48 7.54 19.38
CA ASP A 57 11.85 6.78 20.46
C ASP A 57 12.21 5.28 20.40
N LEU A 58 12.96 4.87 19.38
CA LEU A 58 13.56 3.55 19.29
C LEU A 58 14.67 3.40 20.34
N LEU A 59 14.93 2.16 20.76
CA LEU A 59 16.05 1.88 21.65
C LEU A 59 17.38 2.45 21.09
N PRO A 60 18.23 3.08 21.90
CA PRO A 60 19.48 3.68 21.45
C PRO A 60 20.38 2.72 20.65
N GLU A 61 20.42 1.46 21.08
CA GLU A 61 21.17 0.40 20.42
C GLU A 61 20.66 0.16 19.00
N LEU A 62 19.34 0.13 18.82
CA LEU A 62 18.71 -0.06 17.50
C LEU A 62 18.92 1.17 16.60
N GLN A 63 18.87 2.38 17.17
CA GLN A 63 19.18 3.62 16.43
C GLN A 63 20.62 3.61 15.91
N GLY A 64 21.57 3.09 16.70
CA GLY A 64 22.96 2.96 16.28
C GLY A 64 23.19 1.95 15.17
N ARG A 65 22.31 0.94 15.05
CA ARG A 65 22.36 -0.10 14.00
C ARG A 65 21.58 0.27 12.74
N LEU A 66 20.65 1.23 12.83
CA LEU A 66 19.90 1.79 11.72
C LEU A 66 20.19 3.29 11.58
N PRO A 67 21.45 3.68 11.30
CA PRO A 67 21.86 5.09 11.35
C PRO A 67 21.36 5.91 10.16
N ILE A 68 21.10 5.26 9.02
CA ILE A 68 20.62 5.94 7.82
C ILE A 68 19.10 6.08 7.91
N ARG A 69 18.64 7.32 7.86
CA ARG A 69 17.21 7.65 7.89
C ARG A 69 16.83 8.30 6.57
N VAL A 70 15.78 7.78 5.97
CA VAL A 70 15.21 8.29 4.72
C VAL A 70 13.75 8.58 4.95
N GLU A 71 13.32 9.79 4.63
CA GLU A 71 11.92 10.16 4.62
C GLU A 71 11.40 10.09 3.18
N LEU A 72 10.33 9.32 2.97
CA LEU A 72 9.69 9.20 1.67
C LEU A 72 8.68 10.33 1.50
N ARG A 73 8.73 11.04 0.37
CA ARG A 73 7.72 12.03 0.02
C ARG A 73 6.39 11.37 -0.32
N ALA A 74 5.30 12.11 -0.15
CA ALA A 74 3.99 11.70 -0.66
C ALA A 74 4.04 11.51 -2.19
N LEU A 75 3.30 10.52 -2.68
CA LEU A 75 3.18 10.26 -4.11
C LEU A 75 2.34 11.36 -4.77
N THR A 76 2.80 11.84 -5.92
CA THR A 76 2.08 12.77 -6.78
C THR A 76 1.19 12.02 -7.77
N GLU A 77 0.30 12.73 -8.46
CA GLU A 77 -0.49 12.16 -9.57
C GLU A 77 0.40 11.52 -10.64
N GLU A 78 1.50 12.18 -11.01
CA GLU A 78 2.47 11.65 -11.97
C GLU A 78 3.13 10.35 -11.49
N ASP A 79 3.46 10.25 -10.19
CA ASP A 79 3.99 9.02 -9.61
C ASP A 79 2.97 7.88 -9.70
N PHE A 80 1.68 8.16 -9.49
CA PHE A 80 0.62 7.16 -9.64
C PHE A 80 0.45 6.70 -11.10
N VAL A 81 0.52 7.62 -12.07
CA VAL A 81 0.51 7.26 -13.50
C VAL A 81 1.67 6.32 -13.80
N ARG A 82 2.88 6.63 -13.35
CA ARG A 82 4.06 5.78 -13.56
C ARG A 82 3.92 4.40 -12.91
N ILE A 83 3.35 4.32 -11.71
CA ILE A 83 3.07 3.05 -11.02
C ILE A 83 2.07 2.20 -11.81
N LEU A 84 1.08 2.81 -12.45
CA LEU A 84 0.08 2.13 -13.26
C LEU A 84 0.59 1.69 -14.64
N THR A 85 1.69 2.28 -15.14
CA THR A 85 2.17 2.06 -16.52
C THR A 85 3.57 1.43 -16.61
N GLU A 86 4.48 1.77 -15.71
CA GLU A 86 5.92 1.43 -15.84
C GLU A 86 6.34 0.22 -15.01
N THR A 87 5.51 -0.24 -14.06
CA THR A 87 5.90 -1.37 -13.20
C THR A 87 5.61 -2.72 -13.86
N ASP A 88 6.50 -3.70 -13.67
CA ASP A 88 6.37 -5.05 -14.25
C ASP A 88 5.05 -5.75 -13.90
N ASN A 89 4.53 -5.47 -12.70
CA ASN A 89 3.26 -5.99 -12.19
C ASN A 89 2.27 -4.86 -11.94
N ALA A 90 2.13 -3.94 -12.90
CA ALA A 90 1.15 -2.85 -12.80
C ALA A 90 -0.27 -3.39 -12.54
N LEU A 91 -1.06 -2.68 -11.74
CA LEU A 91 -2.45 -3.08 -11.47
C LEU A 91 -3.28 -3.17 -12.75
N THR A 92 -3.01 -2.32 -13.73
CA THR A 92 -3.64 -2.39 -15.05
C THR A 92 -3.44 -3.75 -15.71
N LEU A 93 -2.21 -4.29 -15.66
CA LEU A 93 -1.90 -5.62 -16.19
C LEU A 93 -2.57 -6.74 -15.37
N GLN A 94 -2.57 -6.60 -14.05
CA GLN A 94 -3.19 -7.58 -13.16
C GLN A 94 -4.70 -7.69 -13.41
N TYR A 95 -5.42 -6.56 -13.51
CA TYR A 95 -6.86 -6.56 -13.77
C TYR A 95 -7.18 -7.00 -15.19
N THR A 96 -6.35 -6.66 -16.19
CA THR A 96 -6.50 -7.21 -17.55
C THR A 96 -6.38 -8.74 -17.55
N ALA A 97 -5.38 -9.28 -16.85
CA ALA A 97 -5.21 -10.73 -16.73
C ALA A 97 -6.36 -11.39 -15.95
N LEU A 98 -6.81 -10.76 -14.85
CA LEU A 98 -7.91 -11.25 -14.03
C LEU A 98 -9.21 -11.33 -14.84
N MET A 99 -9.59 -10.27 -15.54
CA MET A 99 -10.78 -10.26 -16.40
C MET A 99 -10.64 -11.23 -17.56
N GLY A 100 -9.43 -11.41 -18.08
CA GLY A 100 -9.13 -12.39 -19.13
C GLY A 100 -9.44 -13.84 -18.72
N THR A 101 -9.41 -14.19 -17.43
CA THR A 101 -9.83 -15.53 -16.94
C THR A 101 -11.30 -15.80 -17.23
N GLU A 102 -12.15 -14.76 -17.20
CA GLU A 102 -13.57 -14.81 -17.55
C GLU A 102 -13.84 -14.49 -19.03
N LYS A 103 -12.78 -14.43 -19.86
CA LYS A 103 -12.83 -14.11 -21.29
C LYS A 103 -13.37 -12.69 -21.60
N VAL A 104 -13.23 -11.77 -20.66
CA VAL A 104 -13.50 -10.34 -20.84
C VAL A 104 -12.17 -9.66 -21.17
N THR A 105 -12.12 -8.95 -22.28
CA THR A 105 -10.95 -8.16 -22.71
C THR A 105 -11.03 -6.76 -22.10
N VAL A 106 -10.05 -6.38 -21.30
CA VAL A 106 -9.99 -5.05 -20.69
C VAL A 106 -8.78 -4.29 -21.24
N SER A 107 -9.01 -3.06 -21.67
CA SER A 107 -7.97 -2.12 -22.08
C SER A 107 -8.09 -0.81 -21.33
N PHE A 108 -6.95 -0.16 -21.06
CA PHE A 108 -6.89 1.12 -20.36
C PHE A 108 -6.44 2.20 -21.33
N THR A 109 -7.17 3.31 -21.37
CA THR A 109 -6.77 4.50 -22.11
C THR A 109 -5.90 5.42 -21.26
N GLN A 110 -5.16 6.32 -21.88
CA GLN A 110 -4.31 7.27 -21.13
C GLN A 110 -5.12 8.20 -20.23
N ASP A 111 -6.29 8.64 -20.66
CA ASP A 111 -7.19 9.47 -19.87
C ASP A 111 -7.83 8.68 -18.72
N GLY A 112 -8.12 7.40 -18.91
CA GLY A 112 -8.58 6.50 -17.84
C GLY A 112 -7.50 6.31 -16.76
N ILE A 113 -6.24 6.08 -17.17
CA ILE A 113 -5.10 5.98 -16.24
C ILE A 113 -4.90 7.30 -15.49
N ALA A 114 -4.97 8.44 -16.17
CA ALA A 114 -4.86 9.75 -15.54
C ALA A 114 -6.00 10.01 -14.53
N ALA A 115 -7.24 9.62 -14.85
CA ALA A 115 -8.38 9.73 -13.93
C ALA A 115 -8.19 8.87 -12.67
N LEU A 116 -7.75 7.62 -12.81
CA LEU A 116 -7.42 6.74 -11.68
C LEU A 116 -6.32 7.33 -10.78
N ALA A 117 -5.24 7.81 -11.40
CA ALA A 117 -4.12 8.42 -10.70
C ALA A 117 -4.53 9.67 -9.91
N LYS A 118 -5.31 10.55 -10.54
CA LYS A 118 -5.84 11.76 -9.93
C LYS A 118 -6.70 11.44 -8.71
N ILE A 119 -7.66 10.53 -8.84
CA ILE A 119 -8.53 10.14 -7.73
C ILE A 119 -7.71 9.55 -6.57
N ALA A 120 -6.73 8.70 -6.87
CA ALA A 120 -5.85 8.14 -5.85
C ALA A 120 -5.04 9.21 -5.11
N ALA A 121 -4.53 10.23 -5.83
CA ALA A 121 -3.81 11.36 -5.25
C ALA A 121 -4.74 12.23 -4.39
N ASP A 122 -5.92 12.59 -4.91
CA ASP A 122 -6.91 13.43 -4.22
C ASP A 122 -7.38 12.76 -2.91
N VAL A 123 -7.68 11.46 -2.94
CA VAL A 123 -8.10 10.72 -1.75
C VAL A 123 -6.97 10.60 -0.72
N ASN A 124 -5.72 10.38 -1.14
CA ASN A 124 -4.57 10.37 -0.24
C ASN A 124 -4.32 11.73 0.43
N GLN A 125 -4.70 12.83 -0.22
CA GLN A 125 -4.62 14.18 0.36
C GLN A 125 -5.79 14.48 1.30
N ALA A 126 -6.99 14.02 0.95
CA ALA A 126 -8.21 14.36 1.68
C ALA A 126 -8.43 13.52 2.94
N VAL A 127 -7.94 12.28 2.99
CA VAL A 127 -8.16 11.35 4.09
C VAL A 127 -6.82 11.01 4.75
N GLU A 128 -6.37 9.79 4.62
CA GLU A 128 -5.09 9.30 5.15
C GLU A 128 -4.19 8.90 3.97
N ASN A 129 -2.95 9.37 4.02
CA ASN A 129 -1.97 9.02 3.00
C ASN A 129 -1.45 7.60 3.24
N ILE A 130 -1.98 6.64 2.51
CA ILE A 130 -1.53 5.24 2.51
C ILE A 130 -0.63 4.89 1.31
N GLY A 131 -0.12 5.91 0.62
CA GLY A 131 0.80 5.75 -0.51
C GLY A 131 0.17 5.00 -1.68
N ALA A 132 0.98 4.17 -2.36
CA ALA A 132 0.55 3.40 -3.53
C ALA A 132 -0.58 2.40 -3.25
N ARG A 133 -0.78 2.00 -1.99
CA ARG A 133 -1.89 1.12 -1.61
C ARG A 133 -3.26 1.70 -1.97
N ARG A 134 -3.36 3.02 -2.08
CA ARG A 134 -4.59 3.69 -2.52
C ARG A 134 -5.06 3.23 -3.90
N LEU A 135 -4.14 2.89 -4.81
CA LEU A 135 -4.50 2.38 -6.13
C LEU A 135 -5.27 1.06 -6.06
N TYR A 136 -4.96 0.17 -5.11
CA TYR A 136 -5.70 -1.08 -4.94
C TYR A 136 -7.16 -0.79 -4.59
N THR A 137 -7.41 0.07 -3.60
CA THR A 137 -8.78 0.45 -3.19
C THR A 137 -9.56 1.14 -4.31
N VAL A 138 -8.90 2.01 -5.07
CA VAL A 138 -9.52 2.68 -6.23
C VAL A 138 -9.87 1.66 -7.31
N MET A 139 -8.93 0.77 -7.65
CA MET A 139 -9.14 -0.27 -8.67
C MET A 139 -10.22 -1.27 -8.27
N GLU A 140 -10.19 -1.76 -7.02
CA GLU A 140 -11.23 -2.65 -6.49
C GLU A 140 -12.62 -2.04 -6.68
N ARG A 141 -12.77 -0.76 -6.37
CA ARG A 141 -14.05 -0.09 -6.48
C ARG A 141 -14.48 0.13 -7.93
N VAL A 142 -13.57 0.54 -8.81
CA VAL A 142 -13.85 0.72 -10.25
C VAL A 142 -14.29 -0.59 -10.90
N PHE A 143 -13.69 -1.70 -10.49
CA PHE A 143 -13.94 -3.01 -11.06
C PHE A 143 -14.97 -3.85 -10.29
N GLU A 144 -15.57 -3.35 -9.21
CA GLU A 144 -16.48 -4.11 -8.35
C GLU A 144 -17.66 -4.71 -9.16
N GLU A 145 -18.39 -3.87 -9.88
CA GLU A 145 -19.53 -4.32 -10.70
C GLU A 145 -19.05 -5.20 -11.87
N LEU A 146 -17.98 -4.80 -12.54
CA LEU A 146 -17.44 -5.56 -13.66
C LEU A 146 -16.95 -6.94 -13.23
N SER A 147 -16.25 -7.03 -12.12
CA SER A 147 -15.75 -8.31 -11.58
C SER A 147 -16.90 -9.25 -11.21
N PHE A 148 -17.98 -8.71 -10.64
CA PHE A 148 -19.15 -9.49 -10.28
C PHE A 148 -19.91 -10.03 -11.51
N THR A 149 -20.01 -9.22 -12.57
CA THR A 149 -20.75 -9.57 -13.79
C THR A 149 -19.89 -10.23 -14.87
N ALA A 150 -18.56 -10.32 -14.68
CA ALA A 150 -17.63 -10.82 -15.67
C ALA A 150 -17.98 -12.22 -16.25
N PRO A 151 -18.45 -13.20 -15.45
CA PRO A 151 -18.83 -14.51 -15.98
C PRO A 151 -19.95 -14.45 -17.03
N ASP A 152 -20.86 -13.47 -16.92
CA ASP A 152 -22.01 -13.28 -17.84
C ASP A 152 -21.63 -12.44 -19.08
N ARG A 153 -20.42 -11.87 -19.09
CA ARG A 153 -19.94 -10.93 -20.11
C ARG A 153 -18.79 -11.50 -20.97
N ALA A 154 -18.67 -12.81 -21.01
CA ALA A 154 -17.61 -13.47 -21.77
C ALA A 154 -17.63 -13.07 -23.26
N GLY A 155 -16.50 -12.62 -23.78
CA GLY A 155 -16.32 -12.14 -25.16
C GLY A 155 -16.53 -10.64 -25.34
N GLU A 156 -16.87 -9.89 -24.28
CA GLU A 156 -16.97 -8.43 -24.34
C GLU A 156 -15.58 -7.76 -24.28
N GLU A 157 -15.49 -6.60 -24.92
CA GLU A 157 -14.37 -5.69 -24.82
C GLU A 157 -14.77 -4.47 -24.01
N ILE A 158 -14.03 -4.23 -22.92
CA ILE A 158 -14.27 -3.11 -22.00
C ILE A 158 -13.10 -2.13 -22.11
N VAL A 159 -13.41 -0.89 -22.39
CA VAL A 159 -12.44 0.21 -22.41
C VAL A 159 -12.58 1.01 -21.12
N VAL A 160 -11.52 1.04 -20.32
CA VAL A 160 -11.45 1.83 -19.10
C VAL A 160 -10.89 3.21 -19.45
N ASP A 161 -11.78 4.11 -19.79
CA ASP A 161 -11.53 5.52 -20.05
C ASP A 161 -11.94 6.40 -18.85
N ALA A 162 -11.76 7.71 -18.95
CA ALA A 162 -12.14 8.65 -17.90
C ALA A 162 -13.65 8.57 -17.57
N ALA A 163 -14.50 8.37 -18.56
CA ALA A 163 -15.95 8.28 -18.36
C ALA A 163 -16.34 7.00 -17.62
N PHE A 164 -15.67 5.88 -17.89
CA PHE A 164 -15.85 4.64 -17.15
C PHE A 164 -15.44 4.79 -15.67
N VAL A 165 -14.30 5.45 -15.43
CA VAL A 165 -13.79 5.71 -14.06
C VAL A 165 -14.76 6.62 -13.31
N ASP A 166 -15.19 7.72 -13.92
CA ASP A 166 -16.12 8.67 -13.30
C ASP A 166 -17.49 8.04 -12.99
N LYS A 167 -17.99 7.18 -13.88
CA LYS A 167 -19.25 6.46 -13.65
C LYS A 167 -19.19 5.58 -12.41
N ASN A 168 -18.09 4.86 -12.21
CA ASN A 168 -17.96 3.88 -11.11
C ASN A 168 -17.48 4.50 -9.80
N LEU A 169 -16.85 5.70 -9.82
CA LEU A 169 -16.32 6.40 -8.66
C LEU A 169 -17.00 7.73 -8.35
N GLY A 170 -17.77 8.29 -9.29
CA GLY A 170 -18.30 9.66 -9.18
C GLY A 170 -19.23 9.89 -7.98
N GLU A 171 -19.85 8.86 -7.44
CA GLU A 171 -20.62 8.94 -6.19
C GLU A 171 -19.73 8.95 -4.94
N LEU A 172 -18.57 8.31 -5.00
CA LEU A 172 -17.59 8.24 -3.90
C LEU A 172 -16.86 9.57 -3.69
N VAL A 173 -16.50 10.24 -4.76
CA VAL A 173 -15.80 11.54 -4.71
C VAL A 173 -16.72 12.65 -4.22
N LYS A 174 -18.04 12.53 -4.45
CA LYS A 174 -19.06 13.50 -4.04
C LYS A 174 -19.52 13.32 -2.60
N SER A 175 -19.40 12.13 -2.02
CA SER A 175 -19.75 11.94 -0.61
C SER A 175 -18.51 12.21 0.25
N THR A 176 -18.60 13.24 1.08
CA THR A 176 -17.60 13.61 2.11
C THR A 176 -17.36 12.48 3.14
N ASP A 177 -17.97 11.34 2.96
CA ASP A 177 -17.92 10.17 3.85
C ASP A 177 -17.01 9.05 3.28
N VAL A 178 -15.95 9.47 2.54
CA VAL A 178 -14.93 8.57 1.97
C VAL A 178 -14.25 7.72 3.06
N SER A 179 -14.27 8.19 4.30
CA SER A 179 -13.68 7.47 5.45
C SER A 179 -14.43 6.18 5.82
N ARG A 180 -15.69 6.00 5.41
CA ARG A 180 -16.50 4.81 5.72
C ARG A 180 -16.30 3.65 4.76
N TYR A 181 -15.73 3.89 3.58
CA TYR A 181 -15.61 2.89 2.51
C TYR A 181 -14.16 2.53 2.17
N VAL A 182 -13.20 3.11 2.90
CA VAL A 182 -11.78 2.90 2.70
C VAL A 182 -11.17 2.38 4.00
N LEU A 183 -11.31 1.11 4.21
CA LEU A 183 -10.50 0.35 5.19
C LEU A 183 -9.28 -0.23 4.51
#